data_5eafa18813b205c5f7564db59fcc9477
#
_entry.id   5eafa18813b205c5f7564db59fcc9477
#
_cell.length_a   1.000
_cell.length_b   1.000
_cell.length_c   1.000
_cell.angle_alpha   90.00
_cell.angle_beta   90.00
_cell.angle_gamma   90.00
#
_symmetry.space_group_name_H-M   'P 1'
#
loop_
_entity.id
_entity.type
_entity.pdbx_description
1 polymer ?
#
loop_
_entity_poly.entity_id
_entity_poly.type
_entity_poly.pdbx_seq_one_letter_code
_entity_poly.pdbx_strand_id
1 'polypeptide(L)'
;MELLLVLAVLGGGAWYLSSKNSKKNQEERERREFADAHADAQRWTERLGGQVMQISGTDKASSQAMADASERFTAANSALAQATSTKQAMLARESALEGMHYVAAAREIMGMGAGPELPPLEGQRSAGKVTEKRTIEVENGESLTASPYA
;
A
#
# COMPACT_ATOMS: atom_id res chain seq x y z
N MET A 1 8.06 -57.68 13.48
CA MET A 1 7.60 -56.55 14.31
C MET A 1 8.64 -55.47 14.47
N GLU A 2 9.89 -55.78 14.69
CA GLU A 2 10.93 -54.76 14.84
C GLU A 2 11.16 -53.92 13.58
N LEU A 3 11.09 -54.51 12.41
CA LEU A 3 11.23 -53.84 11.13
C LEU A 3 10.12 -52.77 10.87
N LEU A 4 8.90 -53.06 11.31
CA LEU A 4 7.76 -52.13 11.18
C LEU A 4 7.92 -50.92 12.10
N LEU A 5 8.43 -51.12 13.30
CA LEU A 5 8.71 -50.06 14.26
C LEU A 5 9.83 -49.15 13.77
N VAL A 6 10.89 -49.71 13.19
CA VAL A 6 11.99 -48.92 12.62
C VAL A 6 11.51 -48.09 11.42
N LEU A 7 10.67 -48.62 10.55
CA LEU A 7 10.10 -47.90 9.43
C LEU A 7 9.18 -46.77 9.89
N ALA A 8 8.39 -46.97 10.94
CA ALA A 8 7.52 -45.95 11.51
C ALA A 8 8.33 -44.78 12.09
N VAL A 9 9.44 -45.09 12.79
CA VAL A 9 10.32 -44.06 13.36
C VAL A 9 11.00 -43.24 12.24
N LEU A 10 11.50 -43.92 11.21
CA LEU A 10 12.14 -43.26 10.07
C LEU A 10 11.15 -42.41 9.28
N GLY A 11 9.93 -42.91 9.03
CA GLY A 11 8.88 -42.18 8.35
C GLY A 11 8.39 -40.96 9.15
N GLY A 12 8.19 -41.15 10.45
CA GLY A 12 7.77 -40.08 11.36
C GLY A 12 8.83 -38.98 11.51
N GLY A 13 10.10 -39.37 11.59
CA GLY A 13 11.21 -38.44 11.68
C GLY A 13 11.37 -37.59 10.41
N ALA A 14 11.26 -38.21 9.24
CA ALA A 14 11.34 -37.51 7.96
C ALA A 14 10.19 -36.50 7.79
N TRP A 15 8.98 -36.89 8.17
CA TRP A 15 7.83 -36.00 8.14
C TRP A 15 8.01 -34.80 9.08
N TYR A 16 8.48 -35.05 10.30
CA TYR A 16 8.73 -34.00 11.29
C TYR A 16 9.77 -32.99 10.79
N LEU A 17 10.89 -33.46 10.25
CA LEU A 17 11.95 -32.60 9.72
C LEU A 17 11.47 -31.81 8.50
N SER A 18 10.71 -32.42 7.62
CA SER A 18 10.15 -31.76 6.45
C SER A 18 9.16 -30.66 6.85
N SER A 19 8.30 -30.93 7.82
CA SER A 19 7.34 -29.95 8.36
C SER A 19 8.06 -28.76 9.01
N LYS A 20 9.12 -29.01 9.76
CA LYS A 20 9.92 -27.96 10.40
C LYS A 20 10.65 -27.08 9.39
N ASN A 21 11.22 -27.64 8.34
CA ASN A 21 11.86 -26.90 7.25
C ASN A 21 10.86 -26.05 6.50
N SER A 22 9.66 -26.55 6.24
CA SER A 22 8.59 -25.84 5.56
C SER A 22 8.16 -24.59 6.35
N LYS A 23 7.99 -24.71 7.66
CA LYS A 23 7.70 -23.59 8.56
C LYS A 23 8.81 -22.54 8.54
N LYS A 24 10.06 -22.98 8.64
CA LYS A 24 11.22 -22.09 8.64
C LYS A 24 11.33 -21.29 7.34
N ASN A 25 11.08 -21.94 6.19
CA ASN A 25 11.10 -21.30 4.89
C ASN A 25 9.97 -20.27 4.76
N GLN A 26 8.80 -20.57 5.31
CA GLN A 26 7.67 -19.65 5.33
C GLN A 26 7.95 -18.42 6.20
N GLU A 27 8.53 -18.61 7.37
CA GLU A 27 8.92 -17.51 8.26
C GLU A 27 9.96 -16.59 7.61
N GLU A 28 10.95 -17.16 6.93
CA GLU A 28 11.96 -16.38 6.21
C GLU A 28 11.35 -15.60 5.05
N ARG A 29 10.38 -16.16 4.35
CA ARG A 29 9.66 -15.52 3.27
C ARG A 29 8.85 -14.32 3.78
N GLU A 30 8.12 -14.53 4.86
CA GLU A 30 7.34 -13.47 5.52
C GLU A 30 8.23 -12.33 6.01
N ARG A 31 9.38 -12.68 6.56
CA ARG A 31 10.35 -11.69 7.03
C ARG A 31 10.91 -10.85 5.90
N ARG A 32 11.20 -11.46 4.74
CA ARG A 32 11.66 -10.76 3.55
C ARG A 32 10.58 -9.87 2.96
N GLU A 33 9.36 -10.37 2.87
CA GLU A 33 8.21 -9.59 2.40
C GLU A 33 7.98 -8.36 3.27
N PHE A 34 8.03 -8.53 4.58
CA PHE A 34 7.91 -7.41 5.52
C PHE A 34 9.05 -6.40 5.33
N ALA A 35 10.29 -6.87 5.25
CA ALA A 35 11.43 -5.98 5.07
C ALA A 35 11.33 -5.18 3.77
N ASP A 36 10.91 -5.81 2.68
CA ASP A 36 10.72 -5.15 1.40
C ASP A 36 9.58 -4.13 1.43
N ALA A 37 8.46 -4.49 2.03
CA ALA A 37 7.31 -3.61 2.18
C ALA A 37 7.64 -2.41 3.07
N HIS A 38 8.37 -2.65 4.16
CA HIS A 38 8.80 -1.60 5.09
C HIS A 38 9.76 -0.62 4.39
N ALA A 39 10.74 -1.13 3.65
CA ALA A 39 11.68 -0.31 2.90
C ALA A 39 10.99 0.54 1.84
N ASP A 40 10.01 -0.02 1.14
CA ASP A 40 9.22 0.69 0.14
C ASP A 40 8.39 1.81 0.78
N ALA A 41 7.71 1.51 1.87
CA ALA A 41 6.95 2.49 2.64
C ALA A 41 7.84 3.62 3.16
N GLN A 42 9.04 3.27 3.62
CA GLN A 42 10.01 4.24 4.11
C GLN A 42 10.47 5.19 2.99
N ARG A 43 10.73 4.68 1.80
CA ARG A 43 11.12 5.51 0.65
C ARG A 43 10.04 6.52 0.30
N TRP A 44 8.78 6.11 0.26
CA TRP A 44 7.67 7.02 -0.04
C TRP A 44 7.45 8.05 1.05
N THR A 45 7.58 7.63 2.31
CA THR A 45 7.46 8.53 3.47
C THR A 45 8.55 9.60 3.46
N GLU A 46 9.79 9.21 3.20
CA GLU A 46 10.93 10.13 3.12
C GLU A 46 10.77 11.10 1.95
N ARG A 47 10.31 10.62 0.81
CA ARG A 47 10.06 11.46 -0.36
C ARG A 47 8.96 12.48 -0.07
N LEU A 48 7.89 12.05 0.57
CA LEU A 48 6.82 12.95 1.00
C LEU A 48 7.33 14.01 1.97
N GLY A 49 8.12 13.60 2.95
CA GLY A 49 8.73 14.52 3.93
C GLY A 49 9.54 15.60 3.24
N GLY A 50 10.34 15.23 2.25
CA GLY A 50 11.11 16.18 1.45
C GLY A 50 10.24 17.18 0.71
N GLN A 51 9.14 16.72 0.11
CA GLN A 51 8.21 17.59 -0.60
C GLN A 51 7.49 18.55 0.34
N VAL A 52 7.04 18.06 1.48
CA VAL A 52 6.36 18.86 2.51
C VAL A 52 7.28 19.98 3.02
N MET A 53 8.56 19.71 3.15
CA MET A 53 9.53 20.72 3.60
C MET A 53 9.89 21.74 2.52
N GLN A 54 9.83 21.37 1.24
CA GLN A 54 10.28 22.21 0.12
C GLN A 54 9.16 23.04 -0.49
N ILE A 55 7.92 22.61 -0.41
CA ILE A 55 6.80 23.22 -1.10
C ILE A 55 5.86 23.88 -0.09
N SER A 56 5.66 25.19 -0.27
CA SER A 56 4.67 25.97 0.49
C SER A 56 3.53 26.37 -0.41
N GLY A 57 2.30 26.25 0.06
CA GLY A 57 1.13 26.71 -0.68
C GLY A 57 1.14 28.22 -0.82
N THR A 58 0.65 28.72 -1.96
CA THR A 58 0.63 30.15 -2.28
C THR A 58 -0.76 30.78 -2.19
N ASP A 59 -1.80 29.94 -2.23
CA ASP A 59 -3.18 30.36 -2.09
C ASP A 59 -3.90 29.42 -1.11
N LYS A 60 -5.19 29.65 -0.90
CA LYS A 60 -5.97 28.84 0.04
C LYS A 60 -6.03 27.38 -0.38
N ALA A 61 -6.24 27.10 -1.66
CA ALA A 61 -6.38 25.74 -2.16
C ALA A 61 -5.06 24.97 -2.08
N SER A 62 -3.95 25.55 -2.52
CA SER A 62 -2.64 24.92 -2.47
C SER A 62 -2.15 24.77 -1.02
N SER A 63 -2.44 25.74 -0.15
CA SER A 63 -2.10 25.67 1.27
C SER A 63 -2.87 24.54 1.96
N GLN A 64 -4.14 24.35 1.63
CA GLN A 64 -4.94 23.25 2.17
C GLN A 64 -4.39 21.90 1.70
N ALA A 65 -4.06 21.79 0.42
CA ALA A 65 -3.47 20.55 -0.12
C ALA A 65 -2.14 20.22 0.59
N MET A 66 -1.29 21.22 0.82
CA MET A 66 -0.03 21.00 1.54
C MET A 66 -0.24 20.66 3.02
N ALA A 67 -1.27 21.23 3.65
CA ALA A 67 -1.64 20.85 5.03
C ALA A 67 -2.09 19.39 5.09
N ASP A 68 -2.89 18.95 4.11
CA ASP A 68 -3.32 17.56 4.00
C ASP A 68 -2.12 16.62 3.75
N ALA A 69 -1.19 17.04 2.91
CA ALA A 69 0.05 16.31 2.67
C ALA A 69 0.87 16.14 3.96
N SER A 70 1.00 17.21 4.74
CA SER A 70 1.72 17.18 6.04
C SER A 70 1.06 16.22 7.03
N GLU A 71 -0.26 16.22 7.06
CA GLU A 71 -1.02 15.29 7.90
C GLU A 71 -0.77 13.84 7.49
N ARG A 72 -0.76 13.55 6.20
CA ARG A 72 -0.47 12.22 5.67
C ARG A 72 0.98 11.81 5.95
N PHE A 73 1.90 12.75 5.93
CA PHE A 73 3.30 12.49 6.31
C PHE A 73 3.40 12.06 7.77
N THR A 74 2.76 12.76 8.67
CA THR A 74 2.73 12.40 10.10
C THR A 74 2.10 11.02 10.30
N ALA A 75 0.99 10.74 9.61
CA ALA A 75 0.32 9.44 9.67
C ALA A 75 1.21 8.32 9.13
N ALA A 76 1.90 8.55 8.02
CA ALA A 76 2.81 7.57 7.42
C ALA A 76 4.00 7.26 8.35
N ASN A 77 4.60 8.28 8.94
CA ASN A 77 5.71 8.11 9.91
C ASN A 77 5.27 7.27 11.12
N SER A 78 4.11 7.60 11.68
CA SER A 78 3.57 6.87 12.83
C SER A 78 3.27 5.42 12.47
N ALA A 79 2.61 5.19 11.34
CA ALA A 79 2.27 3.85 10.87
C ALA A 79 3.53 3.03 10.59
N LEU A 80 4.54 3.65 9.99
CA LEU A 80 5.81 2.99 9.67
C LEU A 80 6.56 2.57 10.95
N ALA A 81 6.61 3.46 11.94
CA ALA A 81 7.27 3.19 13.22
C ALA A 81 6.60 2.05 13.99
N GLN A 82 5.29 1.87 13.83
CA GLN A 82 4.52 0.85 14.53
C GLN A 82 4.33 -0.43 13.73
N ALA A 83 4.72 -0.45 12.46
CA ALA A 83 4.48 -1.59 11.58
C ALA A 83 5.29 -2.82 12.01
N THR A 84 4.60 -3.92 12.20
CA THR A 84 5.19 -5.24 12.53
C THR A 84 4.80 -6.32 11.53
N SER A 85 4.02 -5.98 10.52
CA SER A 85 3.58 -6.91 9.48
C SER A 85 3.65 -6.25 8.10
N THR A 86 3.70 -7.07 7.06
CA THR A 86 3.66 -6.61 5.68
C THR A 86 2.44 -5.74 5.41
N LYS A 87 1.28 -6.16 5.90
CA LYS A 87 0.03 -5.41 5.74
C LYS A 87 0.11 -4.02 6.37
N GLN A 88 0.66 -3.92 7.58
CA GLN A 88 0.83 -2.64 8.27
C GLN A 88 1.83 -1.74 7.54
N ALA A 89 2.91 -2.30 7.01
CA ALA A 89 3.86 -1.55 6.20
C ALA A 89 3.21 -1.03 4.91
N MET A 90 2.35 -1.83 4.28
CA MET A 90 1.60 -1.41 3.10
C MET A 90 0.61 -0.29 3.40
N LEU A 91 0.00 -0.28 4.58
CA LEU A 91 -0.88 0.82 5.01
C LEU A 91 -0.08 2.11 5.22
N ALA A 92 1.13 2.03 5.77
CA ALA A 92 2.03 3.18 5.88
C ALA A 92 2.39 3.73 4.50
N ARG A 93 2.71 2.85 3.55
CA ARG A 93 2.98 3.23 2.16
C ARG A 93 1.79 3.96 1.55
N GLU A 94 0.59 3.46 1.78
CA GLU A 94 -0.65 4.06 1.26
C GLU A 94 -0.83 5.49 1.80
N SER A 95 -0.61 5.71 3.09
CA SER A 95 -0.66 7.04 3.68
C SER A 95 0.36 8.00 3.04
N ALA A 96 1.58 7.52 2.81
CA ALA A 96 2.61 8.32 2.16
C ALA A 96 2.23 8.67 0.71
N LEU A 97 1.67 7.72 -0.03
CA LEU A 97 1.19 7.97 -1.39
C LEU A 97 0.02 8.96 -1.44
N GLU A 98 -0.91 8.86 -0.50
CA GLU A 98 -1.98 9.86 -0.37
C GLU A 98 -1.38 11.26 -0.21
N GLY A 99 -0.39 11.41 0.65
CA GLY A 99 0.31 12.66 0.83
C GLY A 99 0.98 13.15 -0.45
N MET A 100 1.60 12.25 -1.21
CA MET A 100 2.21 12.60 -2.50
C MET A 100 1.17 13.05 -3.52
N HIS A 101 -0.02 12.47 -3.52
CA HIS A 101 -1.12 12.94 -4.38
C HIS A 101 -1.59 14.34 -3.99
N TYR A 102 -1.63 14.67 -2.71
CA TYR A 102 -1.92 16.03 -2.25
C TYR A 102 -0.84 17.02 -2.70
N VAL A 103 0.42 16.62 -2.62
CA VAL A 103 1.54 17.45 -3.12
C VAL A 103 1.38 17.70 -4.62
N ALA A 104 1.07 16.66 -5.39
CA ALA A 104 0.86 16.78 -6.83
C ALA A 104 -0.28 17.77 -7.14
N ALA A 105 -1.38 17.69 -6.39
CA ALA A 105 -2.51 18.62 -6.53
C ALA A 105 -2.09 20.05 -6.21
N ALA A 106 -1.34 20.28 -5.14
CA ALA A 106 -0.83 21.60 -4.78
C ALA A 106 0.08 22.16 -5.89
N ARG A 107 0.95 21.33 -6.44
CA ARG A 107 1.84 21.72 -7.53
C ARG A 107 1.06 22.16 -8.78
N GLU A 108 0.03 21.41 -9.13
CA GLU A 108 -0.84 21.77 -10.28
C GLU A 108 -1.55 23.10 -10.05
N ILE A 109 -2.12 23.31 -8.86
CA ILE A 109 -2.78 24.55 -8.49
C ILE A 109 -1.83 25.75 -8.61
N MET A 110 -0.57 25.55 -8.24
CA MET A 110 0.44 26.60 -8.31
C MET A 110 1.10 26.74 -9.68
N GLY A 111 0.68 25.96 -10.67
CA GLY A 111 1.25 25.99 -12.02
C GLY A 111 2.62 25.36 -12.17
N MET A 112 3.05 24.56 -11.21
CA MET A 112 4.35 23.87 -11.22
C MET A 112 4.34 22.55 -12.00
N GLY A 113 3.16 22.08 -12.40
CA GLY A 113 2.98 20.73 -12.92
C GLY A 113 2.96 19.69 -11.80
N ALA A 114 2.23 18.58 -12.01
CA ALA A 114 2.02 17.55 -10.99
C ALA A 114 3.31 16.80 -10.59
N GLY A 115 4.32 16.85 -11.44
CA GLY A 115 5.56 16.08 -11.24
C GLY A 115 5.46 14.66 -11.82
N PRO A 116 6.37 13.76 -11.42
CA PRO A 116 6.36 12.38 -11.91
C PRO A 116 5.05 11.67 -11.58
N GLU A 117 4.67 10.74 -12.45
CA GLU A 117 3.48 9.92 -12.25
C GLU A 117 3.63 9.09 -10.96
N LEU A 118 2.56 9.02 -10.18
CA LEU A 118 2.52 8.30 -8.92
C LEU A 118 1.77 6.98 -9.09
N PRO A 119 2.14 5.93 -8.33
CA PRO A 119 1.32 4.73 -8.27
C PRO A 119 -0.11 5.07 -7.85
N PRO A 120 -1.11 4.38 -8.41
CA PRO A 120 -2.50 4.64 -8.02
C PRO A 120 -2.75 4.18 -6.58
N LEU A 121 -3.61 4.92 -5.88
CA LEU A 121 -4.06 4.55 -4.56
C LEU A 121 -4.96 3.31 -4.64
N GLU A 122 -4.97 2.50 -3.59
CA GLU A 122 -5.82 1.31 -3.53
C GLU A 122 -7.31 1.66 -3.69
N GLY A 123 -7.73 2.76 -3.08
CA GLY A 123 -9.09 3.28 -3.22
C GLY A 123 -9.43 3.67 -4.66
N GLN A 124 -8.49 4.22 -5.39
CA GLN A 124 -8.66 4.59 -6.80
C GLN A 124 -8.80 3.35 -7.70
N ARG A 125 -8.06 2.30 -7.43
CA ARG A 125 -8.18 1.02 -8.14
C ARG A 125 -9.56 0.42 -7.96
N SER A 126 -10.04 0.39 -6.73
CA SER A 126 -11.37 -0.12 -6.39
C SER A 126 -12.46 0.72 -7.03
N ALA A 127 -12.36 2.06 -6.98
CA ALA A 127 -13.30 2.97 -7.62
C ALA A 127 -13.31 2.82 -9.13
N GLY A 128 -12.13 2.65 -9.76
CA GLY A 128 -12.00 2.40 -11.19
C GLY A 128 -12.73 1.15 -11.63
N LYS A 129 -12.58 0.05 -10.91
CA LYS A 129 -13.28 -1.22 -11.18
C LYS A 129 -14.79 -1.09 -11.05
N VAL A 130 -15.26 -0.41 -10.03
CA VAL A 130 -16.70 -0.17 -9.82
C VAL A 130 -17.27 0.71 -10.94
N THR A 131 -16.56 1.73 -11.36
CA THR A 131 -16.96 2.62 -12.45
C THR A 131 -17.08 1.87 -13.77
N GLU A 132 -16.10 1.03 -14.11
CA GLU A 132 -16.13 0.19 -15.30
C GLU A 132 -17.32 -0.76 -15.30
N LYS A 133 -17.57 -1.40 -14.17
CA LYS A 133 -18.70 -2.32 -14.03
C LYS A 133 -20.04 -1.60 -14.18
N ARG A 134 -20.18 -0.43 -13.59
CA ARG A 134 -21.41 0.39 -13.72
C ARG A 134 -21.62 0.88 -15.15
N THR A 135 -20.56 1.24 -15.85
CA THR A 135 -20.64 1.64 -17.25
C THR A 135 -21.18 0.51 -18.12
N ILE A 136 -20.73 -0.72 -17.90
CA ILE A 136 -21.22 -1.92 -18.59
C ILE A 136 -22.71 -2.14 -18.29
N GLU A 137 -23.13 -2.00 -17.06
CA GLU A 137 -24.54 -2.15 -16.66
C GLU A 137 -25.43 -1.08 -17.31
N VAL A 138 -24.96 0.15 -17.43
CA VAL A 138 -25.67 1.25 -18.07
C VAL A 138 -25.86 0.98 -19.58
N GLU A 139 -24.84 0.47 -20.25
CA GLU A 139 -24.93 0.09 -21.66
C GLU A 139 -25.96 -1.02 -21.91
N ASN A 140 -26.06 -1.97 -20.97
CA ASN A 140 -26.97 -3.10 -21.08
C ASN A 140 -28.38 -2.84 -20.57
N GLY A 141 -28.54 -1.84 -19.67
CA GLY A 141 -29.77 -1.67 -18.89
C GLY A 141 -30.55 -0.39 -19.11
N GLU A 142 -30.20 0.48 -20.03
CA GLU A 142 -30.86 1.77 -20.30
C GLU A 142 -31.00 2.71 -19.11
N SER A 143 -30.40 2.40 -17.99
CA SER A 143 -30.49 3.21 -16.79
C SER A 143 -29.42 4.28 -16.86
N LEU A 144 -29.76 5.41 -17.38
CA LEU A 144 -28.84 6.46 -17.80
C LEU A 144 -28.41 7.45 -16.73
N THR A 145 -28.89 7.32 -15.52
CA THR A 145 -28.84 8.45 -14.60
C THR A 145 -27.91 8.33 -13.44
N ALA A 146 -27.25 7.22 -13.28
CA ALA A 146 -26.38 7.03 -12.13
C ALA A 146 -24.93 7.32 -12.48
N SER A 147 -24.53 8.57 -12.37
CA SER A 147 -23.11 8.88 -12.27
C SER A 147 -22.62 8.28 -10.94
N PRO A 148 -21.49 7.56 -10.93
CA PRO A 148 -20.94 7.03 -9.68
C PRO A 148 -20.50 8.11 -8.69
N TYR A 149 -20.49 9.35 -9.12
CA TYR A 149 -20.08 10.49 -8.33
C TYR A 149 -21.22 11.48 -8.04
N ALA A 150 -22.42 11.16 -8.45
CA ALA A 150 -23.57 12.01 -8.17
C ALA A 150 -24.14 11.72 -6.81
#